data_ba677d68afd88f3c260c4ce3ac48028a
#
_entry.id   ba677d68afd88f3c260c4ce3ac48028a
#
_cell.length_a   1.000
_cell.length_b   1.000
_cell.length_c   1.000
_cell.angle_alpha   90.00
_cell.angle_beta   90.00
_cell.angle_gamma   90.00
#
_symmetry.space_group_name_H-M   'P 1'
#
loop_
_entity.id
_entity.type
_entity.pdbx_description
1 polymer ?
#
loop_
_entity_poly.entity_id
_entity_poly.type
_entity_poly.pdbx_seq_one_letter_code
_entity_poly.pdbx_strand_id
1 'polypeptide(L)'
;EHLKNVLILDGDQVIRNAEILRPEFERSGYNCVWTDEDTIEWTLTVENGIGVSCSRIGGNHAWQMFSISRWTEEDGQKLKRHLELEFIEKKNTKIYWDDIPCICHFDEYKMGIMEMKREDMIEIDSLDELIAIDSSYAKYKEN
;
A
#
# COMPACT_ATOMS: atom_id res chain seq x y z
N GLU A 1 -3.34 5.80 20.94
CA GLU A 1 -2.09 5.03 20.78
C GLU A 1 -1.19 5.72 19.77
N HIS A 2 0.10 5.58 19.95
CA HIS A 2 1.10 6.40 19.26
C HIS A 2 1.50 5.73 17.94
N LEU A 3 1.14 6.33 16.81
CA LEU A 3 1.66 5.96 15.50
C LEU A 3 3.01 6.68 15.28
N LYS A 4 4.08 6.11 15.85
CA LYS A 4 5.45 6.60 15.63
C LYS A 4 6.16 5.68 14.66
N ASN A 5 6.49 6.16 13.45
CA ASN A 5 7.23 5.40 12.46
C ASN A 5 6.62 4.00 12.25
N VAL A 6 5.40 3.97 11.72
CA VAL A 6 4.61 2.76 11.56
C VAL A 6 4.78 2.19 10.16
N LEU A 7 4.88 0.87 10.07
CA LEU A 7 4.64 0.09 8.87
C LEU A 7 3.22 -0.48 8.94
N ILE A 8 2.47 -0.34 7.85
CA ILE A 8 1.16 -0.98 7.68
C ILE A 8 1.28 -1.93 6.50
N LEU A 9 0.84 -3.17 6.70
CA LEU A 9 0.82 -4.23 5.70
C LEU A 9 -0.56 -4.87 5.69
N ASP A 10 -1.01 -5.31 4.53
CA ASP A 10 -2.19 -6.16 4.41
C ASP A 10 -1.87 -7.61 4.83
N GLY A 11 -2.87 -8.34 5.27
CA GLY A 11 -2.70 -9.65 5.89
C GLY A 11 -2.56 -10.82 4.89
N ASP A 12 -2.66 -10.56 3.60
CA ASP A 12 -2.61 -11.49 2.48
C ASP A 12 -1.26 -11.47 1.74
N GLN A 13 -0.24 -10.89 2.34
CA GLN A 13 1.09 -10.72 1.75
C GLN A 13 2.11 -11.70 2.31
N VAL A 14 2.84 -12.38 1.44
CA VAL A 14 4.03 -13.17 1.78
C VAL A 14 5.27 -12.38 1.42
N ILE A 15 6.00 -11.94 2.42
CA ILE A 15 7.26 -11.21 2.25
C ILE A 15 8.39 -12.19 1.98
N ARG A 16 9.00 -12.08 0.80
CA ARG A 16 10.14 -12.91 0.38
C ARG A 16 11.49 -12.25 0.65
N ASN A 17 11.52 -10.94 0.60
CA ASN A 17 12.70 -10.13 0.88
C ASN A 17 12.42 -9.17 2.03
N ALA A 18 12.98 -9.45 3.22
CA ALA A 18 12.77 -8.65 4.41
C ALA A 18 13.31 -7.20 4.28
N GLU A 19 14.20 -6.93 3.33
CA GLU A 19 14.74 -5.60 3.07
C GLU A 19 13.65 -4.58 2.66
N ILE A 20 12.54 -5.05 2.10
CA ILE A 20 11.41 -4.19 1.76
C ILE A 20 10.63 -3.68 2.98
N LEU A 21 10.93 -4.22 4.16
CA LEU A 21 10.33 -3.83 5.45
C LEU A 21 11.27 -2.96 6.31
N ARG A 22 12.34 -2.40 5.72
CA ARG A 22 13.27 -1.56 6.49
C ARG A 22 12.52 -0.47 7.25
N PRO A 23 12.83 -0.31 8.55
CA PRO A 23 12.18 0.68 9.40
C PRO A 23 12.72 2.09 9.19
N GLU A 24 13.87 2.25 8.51
CA GLU A 24 14.49 3.52 8.23
C GLU A 24 13.84 4.15 7.00
N PHE A 25 13.20 5.29 7.19
CA PHE A 25 12.62 6.09 6.11
C PHE A 25 12.53 7.56 6.53
N GLU A 26 12.71 8.44 5.56
CA GLU A 26 12.69 9.89 5.79
C GLU A 26 11.31 10.51 5.60
N ARG A 27 10.42 9.84 4.88
CA ARG A 27 9.06 10.31 4.61
C ARG A 27 8.08 9.16 4.50
N SER A 28 6.83 9.47 4.73
CA SER A 28 5.73 8.54 4.53
C SER A 28 5.56 8.17 3.06
N GLY A 29 5.00 7.01 2.80
CA GLY A 29 4.74 6.54 1.44
C GLY A 29 4.60 5.04 1.34
N TYR A 30 4.67 4.53 0.13
CA TYR A 30 4.37 3.15 -0.21
C TYR A 30 5.55 2.43 -0.84
N ASN A 31 5.57 1.11 -0.70
CA ASN A 31 6.40 0.27 -1.54
C ASN A 31 5.80 0.25 -2.95
N CYS A 32 6.65 0.43 -3.94
CA CYS A 32 6.22 0.49 -5.32
C CYS A 32 7.16 -0.29 -6.24
N VAL A 33 6.60 -0.78 -7.34
CA VAL A 33 7.33 -1.38 -8.46
C VAL A 33 7.09 -0.51 -9.68
N TRP A 34 8.16 -0.16 -10.39
CA TRP A 34 8.00 0.52 -11.68
C TRP A 34 7.37 -0.42 -12.71
N THR A 35 6.40 0.07 -13.47
CA THR A 35 5.82 -0.63 -14.60
C THR A 35 5.83 0.23 -15.85
N ASP A 36 6.29 -0.34 -16.97
CA ASP A 36 6.16 0.23 -18.32
C ASP A 36 4.90 -0.30 -19.02
N GLU A 37 4.28 -1.33 -18.47
CA GLU A 37 3.09 -1.98 -19.01
C GLU A 37 1.82 -1.38 -18.39
N ASP A 38 0.68 -1.57 -19.08
CA ASP A 38 -0.62 -1.24 -18.53
C ASP A 38 -0.91 -2.10 -17.29
N THR A 39 -1.31 -1.45 -16.22
CA THR A 39 -1.80 -2.10 -14.99
C THR A 39 -3.15 -1.53 -14.60
N ILE A 40 -3.96 -2.34 -13.95
CA ILE A 40 -5.23 -1.93 -13.32
C ILE A 40 -5.06 -1.63 -11.83
N GLU A 41 -3.88 -1.93 -11.29
CA GLU A 41 -3.54 -1.69 -9.90
C GLU A 41 -3.35 -0.21 -9.61
N TRP A 42 -3.44 0.17 -8.35
CA TRP A 42 -3.19 1.56 -7.95
C TRP A 42 -1.78 2.00 -8.33
N THR A 43 -1.68 3.22 -8.83
CA THR A 43 -0.39 3.79 -9.27
C THR A 43 -0.16 5.17 -8.70
N LEU A 44 1.13 5.48 -8.47
CA LEU A 44 1.62 6.82 -8.16
C LEU A 44 2.42 7.39 -9.33
N THR A 45 2.16 8.65 -9.64
CA THR A 45 3.08 9.46 -10.43
C THR A 45 4.01 10.19 -9.45
N VAL A 46 5.31 10.12 -9.71
CA VAL A 46 6.34 10.67 -8.81
C VAL A 46 7.20 11.67 -9.55
N GLU A 47 7.36 12.85 -8.99
CA GLU A 47 8.29 13.89 -9.48
C GLU A 47 9.26 14.28 -8.35
N ASN A 48 10.54 14.30 -8.66
CA ASN A 48 11.59 14.62 -7.68
C ASN A 48 11.49 13.82 -6.36
N GLY A 49 11.10 12.55 -6.45
CA GLY A 49 10.95 11.65 -5.30
C GLY A 49 9.70 11.87 -4.45
N ILE A 50 8.75 12.69 -4.93
CA ILE A 50 7.48 12.98 -4.25
C ILE A 50 6.33 12.59 -5.17
N GLY A 51 5.34 11.90 -4.62
CA GLY A 51 4.09 11.60 -5.31
C GLY A 51 3.33 12.89 -5.64
N VAL A 52 2.98 13.06 -6.90
CA VAL A 52 2.21 14.22 -7.41
C VAL A 52 0.79 13.86 -7.80
N SER A 53 0.51 12.59 -8.01
CA SER A 53 -0.86 12.10 -8.19
C SER A 53 -0.95 10.60 -7.88
N CYS A 54 -2.16 10.14 -7.55
CA CYS A 54 -2.50 8.74 -7.37
C CYS A 54 -3.68 8.37 -8.29
N SER A 55 -3.60 7.20 -8.93
CA SER A 55 -4.69 6.63 -9.73
C SER A 55 -5.16 5.31 -9.13
N ARG A 56 -6.48 5.17 -8.95
CA ARG A 56 -7.12 3.90 -8.49
C ARG A 56 -7.44 2.94 -9.64
N ILE A 57 -7.37 3.41 -10.86
CA ILE A 57 -7.79 2.65 -12.05
C ILE A 57 -6.60 2.24 -12.91
N GLY A 58 -5.43 2.29 -12.33
CA GLY A 58 -4.20 1.90 -12.99
C GLY A 58 -3.56 2.99 -13.83
N GLY A 59 -2.71 2.56 -14.73
CA GLY A 59 -1.93 3.39 -15.64
C GLY A 59 -0.80 2.59 -16.27
N ASN A 60 0.08 3.28 -16.99
CA ASN A 60 1.34 2.75 -17.50
C ASN A 60 2.45 3.77 -17.26
N HIS A 61 3.71 3.37 -17.44
CA HIS A 61 4.87 4.20 -17.10
C HIS A 61 4.72 4.88 -15.75
N ALA A 62 4.37 4.07 -14.73
CA ALA A 62 4.02 4.55 -13.41
C ALA A 62 4.55 3.62 -12.30
N TRP A 63 4.51 4.11 -11.07
CA TRP A 63 4.84 3.33 -9.89
C TRP A 63 3.59 2.59 -9.40
N GLN A 64 3.50 1.29 -9.70
CA GLN A 64 2.46 0.43 -9.14
C GLN A 64 2.65 0.33 -7.63
N MET A 65 1.60 0.67 -6.88
CA MET A 65 1.59 0.60 -5.43
C MET A 65 1.36 -0.83 -4.95
N PHE A 66 1.96 -1.13 -3.80
CA PHE A 66 1.66 -2.32 -3.01
C PHE A 66 1.26 -1.88 -1.61
N SER A 67 0.42 -2.70 -0.95
CA SER A 67 -0.15 -2.37 0.37
C SER A 67 0.88 -2.51 1.51
N ILE A 68 2.11 -2.08 1.28
CA ILE A 68 3.15 -1.87 2.29
C ILE A 68 3.41 -0.39 2.37
N SER A 69 2.97 0.23 3.45
CA SER A 69 3.11 1.67 3.64
C SER A 69 3.87 2.03 4.92
N ARG A 70 4.49 3.20 4.89
CA ARG A 70 5.27 3.76 5.99
C ARG A 70 4.74 5.12 6.36
N TRP A 71 4.66 5.35 7.65
CA TRP A 71 4.11 6.60 8.18
C TRP A 71 5.05 7.18 9.22
N THR A 72 5.58 8.38 8.97
CA THR A 72 6.29 9.17 9.97
C THR A 72 5.35 9.48 11.14
N GLU A 73 5.89 9.87 12.29
CA GLU A 73 5.06 10.24 13.44
C GLU A 73 4.08 11.37 13.09
N GLU A 74 4.54 12.39 12.36
CA GLU A 74 3.70 13.52 11.95
C GLU A 74 2.56 13.07 11.04
N ASP A 75 2.88 12.35 9.97
CA ASP A 75 1.87 11.89 9.01
C ASP A 75 0.99 10.79 9.59
N GLY A 76 1.50 9.94 10.48
CA GLY A 76 0.71 8.96 11.20
C GLY A 76 -0.35 9.61 12.09
N GLN A 77 -0.02 10.69 12.79
CA GLN A 77 -1.00 11.46 13.56
C GLN A 77 -2.00 12.19 12.66
N LYS A 78 -1.57 12.68 11.52
CA LYS A 78 -2.43 13.27 10.49
C LYS A 78 -3.38 12.23 9.92
N LEU A 79 -2.86 11.06 9.55
CA LEU A 79 -3.64 9.93 9.03
C LEU A 79 -4.72 9.49 10.03
N LYS A 80 -4.38 9.38 11.31
CA LYS A 80 -5.37 9.07 12.35
C LYS A 80 -6.54 10.06 12.35
N ARG A 81 -6.26 11.36 12.30
CA ARG A 81 -7.32 12.40 12.28
C ARG A 81 -8.18 12.29 11.02
N HIS A 82 -7.57 12.03 9.87
CA HIS A 82 -8.31 11.88 8.62
C HIS A 82 -9.15 10.61 8.58
N LEU A 83 -8.65 9.50 9.17
CA LEU A 83 -9.43 8.27 9.36
C LEU A 83 -10.67 8.53 10.22
N GLU A 84 -10.53 9.23 11.34
CA GLU A 84 -11.63 9.62 12.21
C GLU A 84 -12.63 10.52 11.47
N LEU A 85 -12.14 11.53 10.75
CA LEU A 85 -12.96 12.44 9.94
C LEU A 85 -13.78 11.69 8.88
N GLU A 86 -13.12 10.86 8.06
CA GLU A 86 -13.78 10.20 6.94
C GLU A 86 -14.73 9.09 7.40
N PHE A 87 -14.27 8.17 8.28
CA PHE A 87 -15.07 7.01 8.64
C PHE A 87 -16.08 7.29 9.76
N ILE A 88 -15.74 8.13 10.75
CA ILE A 88 -16.59 8.34 11.92
C ILE A 88 -17.51 9.55 11.71
N GLU A 89 -16.95 10.72 11.36
CA GLU A 89 -17.74 11.95 11.25
C GLU A 89 -18.55 11.99 9.95
N LYS A 90 -17.89 11.80 8.80
CA LYS A 90 -18.54 11.81 7.48
C LYS A 90 -19.25 10.51 7.14
N LYS A 91 -18.97 9.40 7.87
CA LYS A 91 -19.52 8.05 7.61
C LYS A 91 -19.25 7.57 6.19
N ASN A 92 -18.10 7.91 5.65
CA ASN A 92 -17.66 7.55 4.32
C ASN A 92 -17.13 6.09 4.28
N THR A 93 -18.03 5.11 4.43
CA THR A 93 -17.71 3.70 4.60
C THR A 93 -17.55 2.92 3.29
N LYS A 94 -17.59 3.61 2.13
CA LYS A 94 -17.47 3.00 0.80
C LYS A 94 -16.08 3.14 0.18
N ILE A 95 -15.14 3.62 0.96
CA ILE A 95 -13.74 3.79 0.55
C ILE A 95 -12.84 2.88 1.36
N TYR A 96 -11.66 2.58 0.83
CA TYR A 96 -10.58 1.92 1.55
C TYR A 96 -9.85 2.94 2.44
N TRP A 97 -9.09 2.45 3.42
CA TRP A 97 -8.29 3.36 4.25
C TRP A 97 -7.20 4.09 3.44
N ASP A 98 -6.66 3.43 2.40
CA ASP A 98 -5.68 4.01 1.47
C ASP A 98 -6.25 5.15 0.62
N ASP A 99 -7.56 5.17 0.38
CA ASP A 99 -8.21 6.32 -0.28
C ASP A 99 -7.99 7.61 0.49
N ILE A 100 -7.83 7.53 1.80
CA ILE A 100 -7.71 8.71 2.65
C ILE A 100 -6.45 9.49 2.32
N PRO A 101 -5.23 8.93 2.42
CA PRO A 101 -4.02 9.65 2.05
C PRO A 101 -3.82 9.77 0.55
N CYS A 102 -4.33 8.83 -0.26
CA CYS A 102 -4.03 8.78 -1.69
C CYS A 102 -5.01 9.56 -2.56
N ILE A 103 -6.24 9.79 -2.09
CA ILE A 103 -7.30 10.43 -2.88
C ILE A 103 -7.96 11.58 -2.11
N CYS A 104 -8.48 11.32 -0.89
CA CYS A 104 -9.28 12.31 -0.16
C CYS A 104 -8.46 13.51 0.34
N HIS A 105 -7.23 13.25 0.75
CA HIS A 105 -6.34 14.23 1.39
C HIS A 105 -4.92 14.20 0.79
N PHE A 106 -4.80 13.83 -0.47
CA PHE A 106 -3.50 13.61 -1.13
C PHE A 106 -2.53 14.79 -0.97
N ASP A 107 -3.01 16.01 -1.18
CA ASP A 107 -2.21 17.23 -1.12
C ASP A 107 -1.66 17.54 0.29
N GLU A 108 -2.19 16.89 1.32
CA GLU A 108 -1.74 17.07 2.70
C GLU A 108 -0.58 16.15 3.07
N TYR A 109 -0.23 15.20 2.18
CA TYR A 109 0.88 14.26 2.35
C TYR A 109 1.93 14.46 1.26
N LYS A 110 3.18 14.51 1.66
CA LYS A 110 4.33 14.50 0.73
C LYS A 110 4.88 13.08 0.65
N MET A 111 4.06 12.17 0.15
CA MET A 111 4.42 10.77 0.08
C MET A 111 5.57 10.54 -0.88
N GLY A 112 6.48 9.66 -0.48
CA GLY A 112 7.51 9.11 -1.33
C GLY A 112 7.19 7.68 -1.74
N ILE A 113 8.14 7.05 -2.41
CA ILE A 113 8.10 5.62 -2.71
C ILE A 113 9.30 4.93 -2.06
N MET A 114 9.15 3.65 -1.76
CA MET A 114 10.24 2.72 -1.60
C MET A 114 10.19 1.74 -2.75
N GLU A 115 11.18 1.84 -3.64
CA GLU A 115 11.30 0.92 -4.75
C GLU A 115 11.58 -0.50 -4.25
N MET A 116 10.85 -1.45 -4.81
CA MET A 116 11.06 -2.87 -4.61
C MET A 116 10.88 -3.62 -5.93
N LYS A 117 11.21 -4.89 -5.95
CA LYS A 117 10.96 -5.77 -7.08
C LYS A 117 9.68 -6.56 -6.87
N ARG A 118 9.03 -6.93 -7.96
CA ARG A 118 7.79 -7.74 -7.91
C ARG A 118 8.00 -9.09 -7.20
N GLU A 119 9.19 -9.69 -7.33
CA GLU A 119 9.52 -10.95 -6.67
C GLU A 119 9.80 -10.84 -5.16
N ASP A 120 9.92 -9.62 -4.61
CA ASP A 120 10.20 -9.41 -3.19
C ASP A 120 9.01 -9.76 -2.28
N MET A 121 7.81 -9.80 -2.83
CA MET A 121 6.59 -10.23 -2.15
C MET A 121 5.63 -10.96 -3.09
N ILE A 122 4.68 -11.67 -2.52
CA ILE A 122 3.52 -12.27 -3.21
C ILE A 122 2.27 -11.83 -2.47
N GLU A 123 1.26 -11.43 -3.20
CA GLU A 123 -0.10 -11.23 -2.73
C GLU A 123 -0.89 -12.53 -2.95
N ILE A 124 -1.76 -12.89 -2.03
CA ILE A 124 -2.56 -14.11 -2.07
C ILE A 124 -4.03 -13.71 -2.12
N ASP A 125 -4.60 -13.70 -3.31
CA ASP A 125 -6.00 -13.33 -3.54
C ASP A 125 -6.95 -14.54 -3.58
N SER A 126 -6.39 -15.74 -3.67
CA SER A 126 -7.17 -16.96 -3.83
C SER A 126 -6.60 -18.16 -3.06
N LEU A 127 -7.52 -19.14 -2.78
CA LEU A 127 -7.09 -20.40 -2.19
C LEU A 127 -6.12 -21.16 -3.10
N ASP A 128 -6.26 -21.05 -4.42
CA ASP A 128 -5.36 -21.73 -5.38
C ASP A 128 -3.94 -21.16 -5.31
N GLU A 129 -3.79 -19.85 -5.16
CA GLU A 129 -2.49 -19.19 -4.94
C GLU A 129 -1.88 -19.60 -3.60
N LEU A 130 -2.70 -19.66 -2.54
CA LEU A 130 -2.24 -20.14 -1.25
C LEU A 130 -1.77 -21.59 -1.32
N ILE A 131 -2.49 -22.48 -2.02
CA ILE A 131 -2.12 -23.87 -2.24
C ILE A 131 -0.82 -23.98 -3.05
N ALA A 132 -0.58 -23.09 -4.01
CA ALA A 132 0.66 -23.05 -4.78
C ALA A 132 1.88 -22.71 -3.92
N ILE A 133 1.68 -21.95 -2.84
CA ILE A 133 2.75 -21.61 -1.87
C ILE A 133 2.90 -22.72 -0.82
N ASP A 134 1.78 -23.22 -0.29
CA ASP A 134 1.72 -24.27 0.73
C ASP A 134 0.63 -25.30 0.40
N SER A 135 1.04 -26.44 -0.12
CA SER A 135 0.13 -27.53 -0.51
C SER A 135 -0.70 -28.13 0.63
N SER A 136 -0.36 -27.85 1.90
CA SER A 136 -1.15 -28.29 3.06
C SER A 136 -2.56 -27.70 3.07
N TYR A 137 -2.79 -26.58 2.39
CA TYR A 137 -4.09 -25.94 2.25
C TYR A 137 -5.01 -26.62 1.21
N ALA A 138 -4.50 -27.54 0.39
CA ALA A 138 -5.30 -28.26 -0.59
C ALA A 138 -6.52 -29.00 0.02
N LYS A 139 -6.42 -29.38 1.29
CA LYS A 139 -7.53 -30.02 2.04
C LYS A 139 -8.76 -29.12 2.22
N TYR A 140 -8.65 -27.82 2.01
CA TYR A 140 -9.76 -26.86 2.12
C TYR A 140 -10.39 -26.52 0.76
N LYS A 141 -9.85 -27.07 -0.33
CA LYS A 141 -10.47 -26.95 -1.65
C LYS A 141 -11.67 -27.88 -1.68
N GLU A 142 -12.88 -27.32 -1.66
CA GLU A 142 -14.11 -28.10 -1.77
C GLU A 142 -14.15 -28.81 -3.13
N ASN A 143 -14.57 -30.10 -3.13
CA ASN A 143 -14.75 -30.92 -4.31
C ASN A 143 -16.03 -30.50 -5.05
#